data_8e8e63d9725d52c9aaaf8de6ad12bc93
#
_entry.id   8e8e63d9725d52c9aaaf8de6ad12bc93
#
_cell.length_a   1.000
_cell.length_b   1.000
_cell.length_c   1.000
_cell.angle_alpha   90.00
_cell.angle_beta   90.00
_cell.angle_gamma   90.00
#
_symmetry.space_group_name_H-M   'P 1'
#
loop_
_entity.id
_entity.type
_entity.pdbx_description
1 polymer ?
#
loop_
_entity_poly.entity_id
_entity_poly.type
_entity_poly.pdbx_seq_one_letter_code
_entity_poly.pdbx_strand_id
1 'polypeptide(L)'
;GGESPVIVTGESMLGFVQEQAAELGVEIVVLIEPAARDSAPAVAAAAAYVEARDPDGVILMLAADHHVKDVDGFTASARLAVQSAGRGWITTFGIRPTYPATGFGYIQPGAPLMEGVFAVERFVEKPDEQTAEGYISEGYFWNSGNFAFRASVLMGEFEAFEPASAQAARGAVASARLAGSVMRLGGDAFNQAPKISLDYAVMERTKLAAVAPAAFDWSDLGAWDAIWEASARDEHGNAQHGDVVVSGATNTLVRTSGAHVAVLGASDLIVVVENDAVLIAARDRAQEVKGVVD
;
A
#
# COMPACT_ATOMS: atom_id res chain seq x y z
N GLY A 1 20.59 2.42 -13.16
CA GLY A 1 20.49 2.16 -11.74
C GLY A 1 19.66 3.25 -11.10
N GLY A 2 18.72 2.89 -10.24
CA GLY A 2 18.00 3.86 -9.43
C GLY A 2 18.88 4.34 -8.28
N GLU A 3 18.50 5.44 -7.65
CA GLU A 3 19.04 5.86 -6.36
C GLU A 3 18.61 4.88 -5.25
N SER A 4 19.24 4.98 -4.07
CA SER A 4 18.88 4.16 -2.91
C SER A 4 17.39 4.33 -2.54
N PRO A 5 16.66 3.26 -2.23
CA PRO A 5 15.28 3.36 -1.79
C PRO A 5 15.13 4.28 -0.58
N VAL A 6 14.07 5.07 -0.56
CA VAL A 6 13.68 5.92 0.58
C VAL A 6 12.53 5.24 1.31
N ILE A 7 12.73 4.91 2.57
CA ILE A 7 11.73 4.27 3.42
C ILE A 7 11.18 5.31 4.41
N VAL A 8 9.88 5.55 4.40
CA VAL A 8 9.20 6.38 5.40
C VAL A 8 8.55 5.48 6.44
N THR A 9 8.88 5.68 7.71
CA THR A 9 8.39 4.82 8.79
C THR A 9 8.45 5.50 10.15
N GLY A 10 7.84 4.88 11.18
CA GLY A 10 7.96 5.30 12.57
C GLY A 10 9.22 4.75 13.26
N GLU A 11 9.64 5.39 14.36
CA GLU A 11 10.85 5.01 15.10
C GLU A 11 10.85 3.54 15.56
N SER A 12 9.69 2.98 15.92
CA SER A 12 9.57 1.57 16.37
C SER A 12 9.91 0.53 15.30
N MET A 13 9.80 0.90 14.04
CA MET A 13 10.07 0.00 12.91
C MET A 13 11.48 0.10 12.38
N LEU A 14 12.28 1.08 12.83
CA LEU A 14 13.61 1.36 12.30
C LEU A 14 14.52 0.12 12.31
N GLY A 15 14.53 -0.61 13.41
CA GLY A 15 15.37 -1.81 13.56
C GLY A 15 15.04 -2.89 12.54
N PHE A 16 13.74 -3.19 12.36
CA PHE A 16 13.27 -4.18 11.38
C PHE A 16 13.62 -3.77 9.94
N VAL A 17 13.40 -2.48 9.60
CA VAL A 17 13.71 -1.96 8.26
C VAL A 17 15.20 -2.06 7.95
N GLN A 18 16.06 -1.73 8.91
CA GLN A 18 17.52 -1.82 8.74
C GLN A 18 18.01 -3.27 8.63
N GLU A 19 17.45 -4.19 9.42
CA GLU A 19 17.77 -5.61 9.36
C GLU A 19 17.38 -6.20 7.99
N GLN A 20 16.17 -5.97 7.51
CA GLN A 20 15.70 -6.45 6.20
C GLN A 20 16.51 -5.86 5.05
N ALA A 21 16.85 -4.57 5.10
CA ALA A 21 17.71 -3.95 4.08
C ALA A 21 19.11 -4.57 4.05
N ALA A 22 19.69 -4.88 5.23
CA ALA A 22 20.98 -5.54 5.34
C ALA A 22 20.95 -6.97 4.81
N GLU A 23 19.90 -7.75 5.09
CA GLU A 23 19.70 -9.09 4.54
C GLU A 23 19.63 -9.09 3.01
N LEU A 24 18.98 -8.08 2.43
CA LEU A 24 18.87 -7.90 0.97
C LEU A 24 20.14 -7.28 0.35
N GLY A 25 21.09 -6.79 1.15
CA GLY A 25 22.28 -6.09 0.68
C GLY A 25 21.96 -4.77 -0.02
N VAL A 26 20.87 -4.08 0.37
CA VAL A 26 20.42 -2.83 -0.24
C VAL A 26 20.71 -1.64 0.66
N GLU A 27 21.38 -0.62 0.12
CA GLU A 27 21.54 0.66 0.80
C GLU A 27 20.23 1.45 0.74
N ILE A 28 19.76 1.94 1.89
CA ILE A 28 18.50 2.68 2.02
C ILE A 28 18.71 4.03 2.72
N VAL A 29 17.79 4.96 2.45
CA VAL A 29 17.59 6.17 3.27
C VAL A 29 16.29 5.98 4.05
N VAL A 30 16.32 6.22 5.35
CA VAL A 30 15.14 6.09 6.21
C VAL A 30 14.69 7.47 6.68
N LEU A 31 13.47 7.84 6.37
CA LEU A 31 12.78 9.02 6.91
C LEU A 31 11.91 8.58 8.08
N ILE A 32 12.24 9.03 9.28
CA ILE A 32 11.47 8.72 10.49
C ILE A 32 10.44 9.82 10.72
N GLU A 33 9.17 9.46 10.61
CA GLU A 33 8.08 10.33 10.99
C GLU A 33 7.87 10.35 12.51
N PRO A 34 7.66 11.55 13.11
CA PRO A 34 7.55 11.68 14.56
C PRO A 34 6.19 11.25 15.11
N ALA A 35 5.17 11.11 14.25
CA ALA A 35 3.81 10.68 14.59
C ALA A 35 3.10 10.10 13.37
N ALA A 36 2.22 9.14 13.57
CA ALA A 36 1.36 8.60 12.50
C ALA A 36 0.28 9.64 12.13
N ARG A 37 0.28 10.08 10.87
CA ARG A 37 -0.61 11.10 10.30
C ARG A 37 -1.33 10.65 9.04
N ASP A 38 -1.51 9.32 8.86
CA ASP A 38 -2.02 8.74 7.64
C ASP A 38 -1.04 8.90 6.45
N SER A 39 -1.44 8.49 5.24
CA SER A 39 -0.53 8.39 4.09
C SER A 39 -0.09 9.73 3.49
N ALA A 40 -0.95 10.76 3.48
CA ALA A 40 -0.60 12.01 2.79
C ALA A 40 0.63 12.73 3.38
N PRO A 41 0.77 12.93 4.71
CA PRO A 41 1.96 13.56 5.26
C PRO A 41 3.24 12.74 5.05
N ALA A 42 3.17 11.41 5.11
CA ALA A 42 4.30 10.53 4.85
C ALA A 42 4.79 10.66 3.40
N VAL A 43 3.86 10.60 2.44
CA VAL A 43 4.15 10.75 1.01
C VAL A 43 4.63 12.16 0.68
N ALA A 44 4.02 13.20 1.26
CA ALA A 44 4.46 14.58 1.10
C ALA A 44 5.90 14.77 1.62
N ALA A 45 6.26 14.15 2.76
CA ALA A 45 7.62 14.22 3.29
C ALA A 45 8.64 13.54 2.37
N ALA A 46 8.30 12.36 1.81
CA ALA A 46 9.14 11.69 0.81
C ALA A 46 9.28 12.55 -0.45
N ALA A 47 8.18 13.13 -0.95
CA ALA A 47 8.20 14.01 -2.11
C ALA A 47 9.03 15.29 -1.86
N ALA A 48 8.88 15.94 -0.70
CA ALA A 48 9.68 17.11 -0.32
C ALA A 48 11.18 16.77 -0.17
N TYR A 49 11.50 15.57 0.34
CA TYR A 49 12.88 15.08 0.43
C TYR A 49 13.52 14.93 -0.95
N VAL A 50 12.80 14.37 -1.92
CA VAL A 50 13.29 14.21 -3.29
C VAL A 50 13.31 15.58 -4.00
N GLU A 51 12.26 16.38 -3.91
CA GLU A 51 12.16 17.72 -4.52
C GLU A 51 13.34 18.62 -4.16
N ALA A 52 13.78 18.58 -2.90
CA ALA A 52 14.92 19.36 -2.43
C ALA A 52 16.26 18.94 -3.06
N ARG A 53 16.36 17.78 -3.68
CA ARG A 53 17.55 17.21 -4.32
C ARG A 53 17.44 17.22 -5.85
N ASP A 54 16.31 16.82 -6.34
CA ASP A 54 15.95 16.79 -7.76
C ASP A 54 14.44 17.08 -7.92
N PRO A 55 14.06 18.31 -8.25
CA PRO A 55 12.66 18.68 -8.46
C PRO A 55 11.97 17.88 -9.57
N ASP A 56 12.73 17.41 -10.57
CA ASP A 56 12.24 16.59 -11.68
C ASP A 56 12.32 15.08 -11.39
N GLY A 57 12.80 14.71 -10.21
CA GLY A 57 12.94 13.33 -9.77
C GLY A 57 11.59 12.61 -9.78
N VAL A 58 11.55 11.45 -10.44
CA VAL A 58 10.38 10.58 -10.48
C VAL A 58 10.43 9.61 -9.33
N ILE A 59 9.37 9.58 -8.53
CA ILE A 59 9.19 8.69 -7.40
C ILE A 59 8.24 7.56 -7.81
N LEU A 60 8.65 6.32 -7.58
CA LEU A 60 7.76 5.17 -7.53
C LEU A 60 7.49 4.88 -6.04
N MET A 61 6.32 5.28 -5.56
CA MET A 61 5.86 5.07 -4.20
C MET A 61 5.14 3.73 -4.10
N LEU A 62 5.60 2.89 -3.19
CA LEU A 62 5.05 1.56 -2.96
C LEU A 62 4.71 1.38 -1.48
N ALA A 63 3.58 0.75 -1.21
CA ALA A 63 3.29 0.25 0.13
C ALA A 63 4.21 -0.94 0.45
N ALA A 64 4.77 -0.96 1.65
CA ALA A 64 5.77 -1.96 2.04
C ALA A 64 5.17 -3.33 2.42
N ASP A 65 3.85 -3.39 2.61
CA ASP A 65 3.08 -4.56 3.07
C ASP A 65 2.21 -5.21 1.97
N HIS A 66 2.28 -4.71 0.75
CA HIS A 66 1.56 -5.32 -0.37
C HIS A 66 2.27 -6.56 -0.92
N HIS A 67 1.49 -7.51 -1.39
CA HIS A 67 1.99 -8.75 -1.97
C HIS A 67 1.80 -8.78 -3.49
N VAL A 68 2.88 -9.11 -4.21
CA VAL A 68 2.92 -9.27 -5.67
C VAL A 68 3.71 -10.54 -5.99
N LYS A 69 3.11 -11.50 -6.67
CA LYS A 69 3.78 -12.75 -7.10
C LYS A 69 4.46 -12.60 -8.45
N ASP A 70 3.77 -11.95 -9.40
CA ASP A 70 4.31 -11.71 -10.74
C ASP A 70 5.19 -10.46 -10.77
N VAL A 71 6.46 -10.63 -10.44
CA VAL A 71 7.47 -9.56 -10.41
C VAL A 71 7.73 -8.98 -11.81
N ASP A 72 7.66 -9.79 -12.85
CA ASP A 72 7.91 -9.33 -14.23
C ASP A 72 6.75 -8.45 -14.73
N GLY A 73 5.51 -8.86 -14.51
CA GLY A 73 4.32 -8.05 -14.80
C GLY A 73 4.29 -6.75 -13.99
N PHE A 74 4.66 -6.81 -12.71
CA PHE A 74 4.83 -5.61 -11.87
C PHE A 74 5.88 -4.66 -12.44
N THR A 75 7.05 -5.18 -12.80
CA THR A 75 8.16 -4.37 -13.35
C THR A 75 7.76 -3.71 -14.67
N ALA A 76 7.03 -4.41 -15.54
CA ALA A 76 6.53 -3.85 -16.78
C ALA A 76 5.52 -2.71 -16.51
N SER A 77 4.56 -2.92 -15.61
CA SER A 77 3.58 -1.91 -15.21
C SER A 77 4.25 -0.70 -14.53
N ALA A 78 5.24 -0.93 -13.67
CA ALA A 78 6.00 0.12 -13.00
C ALA A 78 6.76 1.02 -14.01
N ARG A 79 7.34 0.43 -15.05
CA ARG A 79 8.00 1.20 -16.13
C ARG A 79 7.01 2.11 -16.85
N LEU A 80 5.80 1.65 -17.15
CA LEU A 80 4.75 2.47 -17.77
C LEU A 80 4.33 3.62 -16.85
N ALA A 81 4.13 3.34 -15.56
CA ALA A 81 3.77 4.36 -14.57
C ALA A 81 4.87 5.42 -14.43
N VAL A 82 6.15 5.03 -14.37
CA VAL A 82 7.30 5.95 -14.32
C VAL A 82 7.41 6.80 -15.61
N GLN A 83 7.18 6.20 -16.77
CA GLN A 83 7.15 6.97 -18.04
C GLN A 83 6.01 8.00 -18.07
N SER A 84 4.84 7.64 -17.57
CA SER A 84 3.68 8.53 -17.44
C SER A 84 3.97 9.66 -16.43
N ALA A 85 4.54 9.34 -15.28
CA ALA A 85 4.97 10.30 -14.28
C ALA A 85 6.00 11.29 -14.85
N GLY A 86 6.93 10.81 -15.67
CA GLY A 86 7.88 11.65 -16.41
C GLY A 86 7.21 12.66 -17.35
N ARG A 87 5.95 12.50 -17.71
CA ARG A 87 5.13 13.45 -18.50
C ARG A 87 4.26 14.37 -17.64
N GLY A 88 4.36 14.28 -16.32
CA GLY A 88 3.64 15.13 -15.36
C GLY A 88 2.34 14.54 -14.84
N TRP A 89 2.08 13.24 -15.03
CA TRP A 89 0.91 12.58 -14.47
C TRP A 89 1.23 11.96 -13.09
N ILE A 90 0.21 11.86 -12.23
CA ILE A 90 0.24 11.05 -11.01
C ILE A 90 -0.43 9.73 -11.35
N THR A 91 0.37 8.69 -11.56
CA THR A 91 -0.10 7.42 -12.12
C THR A 91 -0.18 6.36 -11.04
N THR A 92 -1.35 5.74 -10.87
CA THR A 92 -1.55 4.58 -10.02
C THR A 92 -1.73 3.30 -10.83
N PHE A 93 -1.65 2.13 -10.17
CA PHE A 93 -1.98 0.85 -10.79
C PHE A 93 -3.44 0.51 -10.55
N GLY A 94 -4.15 0.25 -11.63
CA GLY A 94 -5.55 -0.17 -11.61
C GLY A 94 -5.66 -1.69 -11.57
N ILE A 95 -6.09 -2.24 -10.45
CA ILE A 95 -6.28 -3.67 -10.27
C ILE A 95 -7.69 -4.05 -10.74
N ARG A 96 -7.82 -5.14 -11.49
CA ARG A 96 -9.14 -5.62 -11.91
C ARG A 96 -9.91 -6.16 -10.71
N PRO A 97 -11.09 -5.59 -10.39
CA PRO A 97 -11.91 -6.07 -9.28
C PRO A 97 -12.39 -7.52 -9.50
N THR A 98 -12.39 -8.30 -8.43
CA THR A 98 -12.92 -9.68 -8.41
C THR A 98 -14.13 -9.83 -7.49
N TYR A 99 -14.39 -8.83 -6.61
CA TYR A 99 -15.55 -8.76 -5.72
C TYR A 99 -15.82 -7.28 -5.35
N PRO A 100 -17.00 -6.93 -4.80
CA PRO A 100 -17.33 -5.55 -4.45
C PRO A 100 -16.69 -5.11 -3.13
N ALA A 101 -15.36 -4.89 -3.16
CA ALA A 101 -14.61 -4.46 -1.99
C ALA A 101 -15.00 -3.05 -1.55
N THR A 102 -15.39 -2.88 -0.29
CA THR A 102 -15.69 -1.58 0.31
C THR A 102 -14.48 -0.93 0.99
N GLY A 103 -13.36 -1.64 1.06
CA GLY A 103 -12.10 -1.17 1.65
C GLY A 103 -11.17 -0.45 0.68
N PHE A 104 -11.46 -0.49 -0.63
CA PHE A 104 -10.59 0.04 -1.68
C PHE A 104 -11.18 1.28 -2.35
N GLY A 105 -10.29 2.10 -2.94
CA GLY A 105 -10.67 3.11 -3.90
C GLY A 105 -11.01 2.50 -5.26
N TYR A 106 -11.92 3.12 -6.00
CA TYR A 106 -12.35 2.73 -7.34
C TYR A 106 -11.99 3.81 -8.35
N ILE A 107 -11.50 3.38 -9.52
CA ILE A 107 -10.97 4.25 -10.57
C ILE A 107 -11.70 3.98 -11.87
N GLN A 108 -12.39 4.98 -12.40
CA GLN A 108 -12.93 4.96 -13.75
C GLN A 108 -11.83 5.39 -14.73
N PRO A 109 -11.42 4.51 -15.67
CA PRO A 109 -10.48 4.90 -16.71
C PRO A 109 -11.20 5.79 -17.72
N GLY A 110 -10.52 6.88 -18.12
CA GLY A 110 -10.99 7.82 -19.13
C GLY A 110 -10.24 7.68 -20.46
N ALA A 111 -9.93 8.81 -21.09
CA ALA A 111 -9.23 8.85 -22.37
C ALA A 111 -7.79 8.29 -22.28
N PRO A 112 -7.28 7.62 -23.34
CA PRO A 112 -5.91 7.15 -23.37
C PRO A 112 -4.93 8.34 -23.38
N LEU A 113 -3.91 8.30 -22.52
CA LEU A 113 -2.84 9.30 -22.45
C LEU A 113 -1.58 8.84 -23.21
N MET A 114 -1.31 7.56 -23.13
CA MET A 114 -0.25 6.84 -23.84
C MET A 114 -0.60 5.35 -23.87
N GLU A 115 0.19 4.56 -24.57
CA GLU A 115 0.01 3.12 -24.61
C GLU A 115 0.03 2.53 -23.20
N GLY A 116 -1.05 1.83 -22.84
CA GLY A 116 -1.22 1.19 -21.52
C GLY A 116 -1.48 2.14 -20.35
N VAL A 117 -1.73 3.44 -20.59
CA VAL A 117 -2.06 4.40 -19.52
C VAL A 117 -3.24 5.28 -19.92
N PHE A 118 -4.19 5.45 -19.02
CA PHE A 118 -5.42 6.21 -19.20
C PHE A 118 -5.52 7.36 -18.19
N ALA A 119 -6.17 8.46 -18.57
CA ALA A 119 -6.59 9.46 -17.59
C ALA A 119 -7.57 8.83 -16.60
N VAL A 120 -7.60 9.34 -15.39
CA VAL A 120 -8.66 8.99 -14.43
C VAL A 120 -9.84 9.94 -14.66
N GLU A 121 -10.97 9.38 -15.07
CA GLU A 121 -12.24 10.12 -15.21
C GLU A 121 -12.85 10.40 -13.83
N ARG A 122 -12.81 9.39 -12.96
CA ARG A 122 -13.37 9.45 -11.61
C ARG A 122 -12.55 8.58 -10.66
N PHE A 123 -12.31 9.11 -9.46
CA PHE A 123 -11.72 8.41 -8.34
C PHE A 123 -12.70 8.47 -7.16
N VAL A 124 -13.01 7.33 -6.54
CA VAL A 124 -13.94 7.26 -5.40
C VAL A 124 -13.34 6.33 -4.35
N GLU A 125 -13.09 6.86 -3.17
CA GLU A 125 -12.52 6.10 -2.05
C GLU A 125 -13.63 5.44 -1.24
N LYS A 126 -13.49 4.13 -1.01
CA LYS A 126 -14.32 3.30 -0.12
C LYS A 126 -15.83 3.49 -0.30
N PRO A 127 -16.40 3.14 -1.46
CA PRO A 127 -17.82 3.16 -1.68
C PRO A 127 -18.56 2.14 -0.81
N ASP A 128 -19.88 2.28 -0.68
CA ASP A 128 -20.70 1.19 -0.16
C ASP A 128 -20.76 -0.01 -1.14
N GLU A 129 -21.23 -1.16 -0.66
CA GLU A 129 -21.21 -2.43 -1.42
C GLU A 129 -22.06 -2.32 -2.71
N GLN A 130 -23.24 -1.73 -2.64
CA GLN A 130 -24.11 -1.56 -3.81
C GLN A 130 -23.48 -0.68 -4.89
N THR A 131 -22.80 0.38 -4.47
CA THR A 131 -22.05 1.27 -5.37
C THR A 131 -20.83 0.54 -5.97
N ALA A 132 -20.14 -0.27 -5.17
CA ALA A 132 -19.01 -1.08 -5.62
C ALA A 132 -19.41 -2.13 -6.68
N GLU A 133 -20.56 -2.80 -6.52
CA GLU A 133 -21.13 -3.71 -7.53
C GLU A 133 -21.38 -2.98 -8.86
N GLY A 134 -21.93 -1.77 -8.79
CA GLY A 134 -22.15 -0.91 -9.97
C GLY A 134 -20.83 -0.60 -10.68
N TYR A 135 -19.80 -0.21 -9.94
CA TYR A 135 -18.48 0.12 -10.50
C TYR A 135 -17.80 -1.08 -11.18
N ILE A 136 -17.95 -2.28 -10.63
CA ILE A 136 -17.43 -3.49 -11.27
C ILE A 136 -18.10 -3.70 -12.64
N SER A 137 -19.42 -3.56 -12.70
CA SER A 137 -20.18 -3.72 -13.95
C SER A 137 -19.85 -2.65 -15.00
N GLU A 138 -19.44 -1.45 -14.57
CA GLU A 138 -19.01 -0.34 -15.41
C GLU A 138 -17.52 -0.39 -15.81
N GLY A 139 -16.76 -1.40 -15.34
CA GLY A 139 -15.36 -1.62 -15.71
C GLY A 139 -14.34 -0.75 -14.95
N TYR A 140 -14.68 -0.29 -13.75
CA TYR A 140 -13.73 0.39 -12.87
C TYR A 140 -12.63 -0.57 -12.42
N PHE A 141 -11.49 0.01 -12.04
CA PHE A 141 -10.40 -0.69 -11.37
C PHE A 141 -10.38 -0.36 -9.88
N TRP A 142 -9.82 -1.26 -9.06
CA TRP A 142 -9.39 -0.86 -7.72
C TRP A 142 -8.11 -0.02 -7.78
N ASN A 143 -8.00 0.95 -6.89
CA ASN A 143 -6.75 1.65 -6.63
C ASN A 143 -5.83 0.75 -5.79
N SER A 144 -4.63 0.47 -6.30
CA SER A 144 -3.64 -0.31 -5.56
C SER A 144 -3.00 0.44 -4.40
N GLY A 145 -3.17 1.77 -4.30
CA GLY A 145 -2.45 2.59 -3.34
C GLY A 145 -0.95 2.78 -3.63
N ASN A 146 -0.48 2.29 -4.78
CA ASN A 146 0.89 2.49 -5.26
C ASN A 146 0.87 3.53 -6.38
N PHE A 147 1.84 4.45 -6.39
CA PHE A 147 1.81 5.59 -7.31
C PHE A 147 3.18 5.88 -7.91
N ALA A 148 3.19 6.43 -9.11
CA ALA A 148 4.37 7.05 -9.70
C ALA A 148 4.08 8.53 -10.04
N PHE A 149 4.98 9.43 -9.67
CA PHE A 149 4.83 10.87 -9.88
C PHE A 149 6.18 11.59 -9.87
N ARG A 150 6.26 12.79 -10.47
CA ARG A 150 7.37 13.69 -10.19
C ARG A 150 7.18 14.34 -8.82
N ALA A 151 8.28 14.52 -8.10
CA ALA A 151 8.25 15.15 -6.78
C ALA A 151 7.61 16.55 -6.83
N SER A 152 8.01 17.40 -7.78
CA SER A 152 7.45 18.75 -7.96
C SER A 152 5.96 18.76 -8.34
N VAL A 153 5.52 17.78 -9.14
CA VAL A 153 4.10 17.67 -9.53
C VAL A 153 3.23 17.36 -8.32
N LEU A 154 3.60 16.33 -7.56
CA LEU A 154 2.82 15.98 -6.37
C LEU A 154 2.85 17.10 -5.32
N MET A 155 4.00 17.74 -5.09
CA MET A 155 4.09 18.86 -4.17
C MET A 155 3.25 20.06 -4.62
N GLY A 156 3.15 20.32 -5.92
CA GLY A 156 2.24 21.33 -6.49
C GLY A 156 0.76 21.03 -6.23
N GLU A 157 0.36 19.76 -6.36
CA GLU A 157 -1.01 19.32 -6.04
C GLU A 157 -1.30 19.43 -4.53
N PHE A 158 -0.33 19.09 -3.67
CA PHE A 158 -0.46 19.34 -2.24
C PHE A 158 -0.59 20.83 -1.91
N GLU A 159 0.16 21.72 -2.58
CA GLU A 159 0.02 23.17 -2.40
C GLU A 159 -1.37 23.66 -2.81
N ALA A 160 -1.92 23.11 -3.89
CA ALA A 160 -3.22 23.51 -4.40
C ALA A 160 -4.39 23.02 -3.54
N PHE A 161 -4.32 21.79 -3.05
CA PHE A 161 -5.45 21.11 -2.41
C PHE A 161 -5.30 20.95 -0.90
N GLU A 162 -4.07 20.79 -0.39
CA GLU A 162 -3.79 20.54 1.02
C GLU A 162 -2.50 21.29 1.46
N PRO A 163 -2.50 22.64 1.41
CA PRO A 163 -1.30 23.47 1.63
C PRO A 163 -0.65 23.26 3.00
N ALA A 164 -1.44 22.88 4.02
CA ALA A 164 -0.90 22.56 5.34
C ALA A 164 0.03 21.33 5.30
N SER A 165 -0.31 20.30 4.53
CA SER A 165 0.53 19.11 4.32
C SER A 165 1.82 19.46 3.57
N ALA A 166 1.74 20.28 2.52
CA ALA A 166 2.91 20.72 1.76
C ALA A 166 3.89 21.50 2.64
N GLN A 167 3.38 22.47 3.40
CA GLN A 167 4.19 23.30 4.30
C GLN A 167 4.83 22.48 5.42
N ALA A 168 4.05 21.59 6.04
CA ALA A 168 4.51 20.71 7.11
C ALA A 168 5.62 19.78 6.62
N ALA A 169 5.45 19.16 5.44
CA ALA A 169 6.43 18.26 4.84
C ALA A 169 7.76 18.95 4.55
N ARG A 170 7.74 20.09 3.85
CA ARG A 170 8.97 20.86 3.58
C ARG A 170 9.63 21.36 4.86
N GLY A 171 8.85 21.86 5.82
CA GLY A 171 9.37 22.27 7.12
C GLY A 171 9.99 21.13 7.92
N ALA A 172 9.38 19.96 7.89
CA ALA A 172 9.87 18.75 8.56
C ALA A 172 11.19 18.25 7.94
N VAL A 173 11.30 18.27 6.61
CA VAL A 173 12.53 17.91 5.89
C VAL A 173 13.63 18.94 6.16
N ALA A 174 13.33 20.24 6.10
CA ALA A 174 14.30 21.32 6.32
C ALA A 174 14.87 21.34 7.75
N SER A 175 14.08 20.94 8.75
CA SER A 175 14.47 20.88 10.17
C SER A 175 14.87 19.49 10.65
N ALA A 176 14.99 18.52 9.72
CA ALA A 176 15.32 17.14 10.05
C ALA A 176 16.73 16.96 10.62
N ARG A 177 16.90 15.92 11.43
CA ARG A 177 18.20 15.52 11.98
C ARG A 177 18.70 14.28 11.26
N LEU A 178 19.85 14.40 10.60
CA LEU A 178 20.48 13.32 9.86
C LEU A 178 21.52 12.61 10.74
N ALA A 179 21.46 11.27 10.77
CA ALA A 179 22.46 10.41 11.41
C ALA A 179 22.71 9.19 10.51
N GLY A 180 23.80 9.21 9.76
CA GLY A 180 24.09 8.21 8.71
C GLY A 180 23.03 8.27 7.60
N SER A 181 22.38 7.14 7.32
CA SER A 181 21.25 7.06 6.34
C SER A 181 19.88 7.32 6.97
N VAL A 182 19.80 7.62 8.28
CA VAL A 182 18.56 7.86 9.00
C VAL A 182 18.32 9.35 9.18
N MET A 183 17.22 9.85 8.66
CA MET A 183 16.76 11.23 8.79
C MET A 183 15.50 11.27 9.65
N ARG A 184 15.59 11.84 10.86
CA ARG A 184 14.42 12.08 11.71
C ARG A 184 13.79 13.41 11.35
N LEU A 185 12.58 13.38 10.84
CA LEU A 185 11.83 14.56 10.42
C LEU A 185 11.57 15.51 11.59
N GLY A 186 11.55 16.81 11.33
CA GLY A 186 11.30 17.83 12.34
C GLY A 186 9.88 17.77 12.89
N GLY A 187 9.74 17.37 14.17
CA GLY A 187 8.44 17.08 14.78
C GLY A 187 7.50 18.27 14.85
N ASP A 188 8.02 19.46 15.18
CA ASP A 188 7.19 20.67 15.28
C ASP A 188 6.50 21.02 13.96
N ALA A 189 7.20 20.86 12.84
CA ALA A 189 6.63 21.08 11.52
C ALA A 189 5.72 19.93 11.09
N PHE A 190 6.17 18.67 11.21
CA PHE A 190 5.41 17.51 10.77
C PHE A 190 4.06 17.39 11.47
N ASN A 191 4.00 17.70 12.76
CA ASN A 191 2.78 17.65 13.56
C ASN A 191 1.73 18.69 13.18
N GLN A 192 2.05 19.67 12.34
CA GLN A 192 1.06 20.60 11.77
C GLN A 192 0.30 20.01 10.58
N ALA A 193 0.79 18.92 9.99
CA ALA A 193 0.06 18.25 8.91
C ALA A 193 -1.27 17.67 9.42
N PRO A 194 -2.37 17.81 8.67
CA PRO A 194 -3.62 17.12 8.99
C PRO A 194 -3.44 15.60 8.87
N LYS A 195 -4.24 14.85 9.61
CA LYS A 195 -4.30 13.39 9.48
C LYS A 195 -5.28 13.06 8.35
N ILE A 196 -4.76 12.75 7.17
CA ILE A 196 -5.55 12.50 5.96
C ILE A 196 -4.79 11.53 5.02
N SER A 197 -5.52 10.71 4.26
CA SER A 197 -4.90 9.87 3.22
C SER A 197 -4.56 10.68 1.96
N LEU A 198 -3.62 10.17 1.16
CA LEU A 198 -3.27 10.74 -0.15
C LEU A 198 -4.48 10.77 -1.09
N ASP A 199 -5.34 9.76 -0.98
CA ASP A 199 -6.52 9.61 -1.81
C ASP A 199 -7.47 10.78 -1.61
N TYR A 200 -7.82 11.11 -0.37
CA TYR A 200 -8.67 12.26 -0.04
C TYR A 200 -7.96 13.60 -0.21
N ALA A 201 -6.67 13.68 0.11
CA ALA A 201 -5.92 14.93 0.02
C ALA A 201 -5.73 15.40 -1.43
N VAL A 202 -5.45 14.46 -2.34
CA VAL A 202 -5.04 14.77 -3.71
C VAL A 202 -5.85 13.98 -4.74
N MET A 203 -5.94 12.65 -4.64
CA MET A 203 -6.36 11.80 -5.76
C MET A 203 -7.81 11.99 -6.18
N GLU A 204 -8.72 12.26 -5.26
CA GLU A 204 -10.13 12.57 -5.58
C GLU A 204 -10.31 13.97 -6.23
N ARG A 205 -9.30 14.85 -6.16
CA ARG A 205 -9.40 16.27 -6.51
C ARG A 205 -8.56 16.66 -7.71
N THR A 206 -7.45 15.96 -7.94
CA THR A 206 -6.51 16.28 -9.01
C THR A 206 -7.06 15.94 -10.40
N LYS A 207 -6.66 16.73 -11.38
CA LYS A 207 -6.88 16.43 -12.81
C LYS A 207 -5.66 15.79 -13.46
N LEU A 208 -4.61 15.55 -12.69
CA LEU A 208 -3.37 14.92 -13.15
C LEU A 208 -3.32 13.43 -12.85
N ALA A 209 -4.43 12.83 -12.34
CA ALA A 209 -4.51 11.42 -12.08
C ALA A 209 -4.52 10.59 -13.38
N ALA A 210 -3.69 9.55 -13.41
CA ALA A 210 -3.65 8.56 -14.47
C ALA A 210 -3.69 7.15 -13.87
N VAL A 211 -4.16 6.17 -14.64
CA VAL A 211 -4.19 4.77 -14.26
C VAL A 211 -3.50 3.91 -15.30
N ALA A 212 -2.59 3.05 -14.84
CA ALA A 212 -2.01 1.96 -15.60
C ALA A 212 -2.67 0.65 -15.15
N PRO A 213 -3.49 -0.01 -16.00
CA PRO A 213 -4.05 -1.31 -15.67
C PRO A 213 -2.94 -2.31 -15.32
N ALA A 214 -3.03 -2.95 -14.15
CA ALA A 214 -2.03 -3.89 -13.69
C ALA A 214 -2.03 -5.15 -14.55
N ALA A 215 -0.85 -5.56 -15.00
CA ALA A 215 -0.62 -6.81 -15.69
C ALA A 215 -0.08 -7.89 -14.72
N PHE A 216 -0.30 -7.72 -13.41
CA PHE A 216 0.20 -8.57 -12.33
C PHE A 216 -0.89 -8.81 -11.29
N ASP A 217 -0.73 -9.87 -10.51
CA ASP A 217 -1.54 -10.14 -9.33
C ASP A 217 -1.12 -9.21 -8.17
N TRP A 218 -2.08 -8.77 -7.39
CA TRP A 218 -1.87 -7.85 -6.28
C TRP A 218 -2.80 -8.18 -5.12
N SER A 219 -2.29 -8.02 -3.92
CA SER A 219 -3.07 -8.06 -2.68
C SER A 219 -2.47 -7.11 -1.66
N ASP A 220 -3.33 -6.40 -0.92
CA ASP A 220 -2.94 -5.58 0.24
C ASP A 220 -2.77 -6.42 1.51
N LEU A 221 -3.01 -7.74 1.45
CA LEU A 221 -3.03 -8.65 2.60
C LEU A 221 -3.93 -8.16 3.76
N GLY A 222 -4.96 -7.40 3.44
CA GLY A 222 -5.80 -6.70 4.41
C GLY A 222 -6.73 -7.60 5.22
N ALA A 223 -6.87 -8.87 4.88
CA ALA A 223 -7.69 -9.84 5.60
C ALA A 223 -7.06 -11.25 5.55
N TRP A 224 -7.52 -12.14 6.43
CA TRP A 224 -6.92 -13.47 6.59
C TRP A 224 -7.11 -14.41 5.40
N ASP A 225 -8.14 -14.23 4.60
CA ASP A 225 -8.34 -14.93 3.33
C ASP A 225 -7.25 -14.56 2.31
N ALA A 226 -6.87 -13.31 2.23
CA ALA A 226 -5.77 -12.86 1.37
C ALA A 226 -4.41 -13.43 1.84
N ILE A 227 -4.20 -13.56 3.15
CA ILE A 227 -3.01 -14.23 3.71
C ILE A 227 -3.02 -15.72 3.34
N TRP A 228 -4.18 -16.41 3.40
CA TRP A 228 -4.29 -17.79 2.95
C TRP A 228 -3.98 -17.93 1.45
N GLU A 229 -4.49 -17.02 0.61
CA GLU A 229 -4.22 -17.02 -0.83
C GLU A 229 -2.74 -16.77 -1.17
N ALA A 230 -2.08 -15.94 -0.40
CA ALA A 230 -0.66 -15.62 -0.56
C ALA A 230 0.28 -16.72 -0.03
N SER A 231 -0.21 -17.58 0.88
CA SER A 231 0.58 -18.62 1.54
C SER A 231 0.83 -19.85 0.65
N ALA A 232 1.94 -20.53 0.87
CA ALA A 232 2.15 -21.87 0.32
C ALA A 232 1.13 -22.84 0.93
N ARG A 233 0.50 -23.65 0.09
CA ARG A 233 -0.57 -24.60 0.49
C ARG A 233 -0.20 -26.02 0.14
N ASP A 234 -0.67 -26.96 0.97
CA ASP A 234 -0.57 -28.39 0.70
C ASP A 234 -1.54 -28.81 -0.43
N GLU A 235 -1.53 -30.12 -0.79
CA GLU A 235 -2.39 -30.71 -1.82
C GLU A 235 -3.89 -30.63 -1.51
N HIS A 236 -4.25 -30.37 -0.25
CA HIS A 236 -5.62 -30.18 0.23
C HIS A 236 -6.00 -28.70 0.38
N GLY A 237 -5.13 -27.77 -0.02
CA GLY A 237 -5.36 -26.33 0.06
C GLY A 237 -5.14 -25.74 1.46
N ASN A 238 -4.50 -26.45 2.39
CA ASN A 238 -4.24 -25.93 3.72
C ASN A 238 -2.91 -25.15 3.75
N ALA A 239 -2.92 -23.99 4.40
CA ALA A 239 -1.74 -23.20 4.72
C ALA A 239 -1.42 -23.33 6.21
N GLN A 240 -0.19 -23.68 6.57
CA GLN A 240 0.23 -23.95 7.93
C GLN A 240 1.45 -23.10 8.30
N HIS A 241 1.41 -22.48 9.48
CA HIS A 241 2.53 -21.71 9.99
C HIS A 241 2.67 -21.92 11.52
N GLY A 242 3.88 -22.24 11.97
CA GLY A 242 4.17 -22.56 13.38
C GLY A 242 4.02 -24.04 13.68
N ASP A 243 3.82 -24.39 14.97
CA ASP A 243 3.66 -25.77 15.42
C ASP A 243 2.22 -26.27 15.20
N VAL A 244 1.95 -26.76 14.01
CA VAL A 244 0.61 -27.09 13.51
C VAL A 244 0.54 -28.54 13.02
N VAL A 245 -0.55 -29.23 13.35
CA VAL A 245 -0.94 -30.53 12.76
C VAL A 245 -2.34 -30.42 12.16
N VAL A 246 -2.45 -30.74 10.86
CA VAL A 246 -3.74 -30.75 10.15
C VAL A 246 -4.03 -32.16 9.66
N SER A 247 -5.22 -32.68 9.96
CA SER A 247 -5.65 -34.03 9.53
C SER A 247 -7.10 -34.01 9.05
N GLY A 248 -7.33 -34.43 7.81
CA GLY A 248 -8.66 -34.50 7.20
C GLY A 248 -9.32 -33.10 7.03
N ALA A 249 -8.52 -32.03 6.99
CA ALA A 249 -9.01 -30.67 6.75
C ALA A 249 -8.67 -30.23 5.32
N THR A 250 -9.42 -29.25 4.80
CA THR A 250 -9.24 -28.68 3.47
C THR A 250 -9.41 -27.17 3.49
N ASN A 251 -8.68 -26.47 2.61
CA ASN A 251 -8.78 -25.01 2.36
C ASN A 251 -8.69 -24.17 3.65
N THR A 252 -7.89 -24.58 4.61
CA THR A 252 -7.83 -23.96 5.95
C THR A 252 -6.48 -23.27 6.15
N LEU A 253 -6.51 -22.04 6.69
CA LEU A 253 -5.32 -21.36 7.22
C LEU A 253 -5.19 -21.67 8.70
N VAL A 254 -4.02 -22.17 9.12
CA VAL A 254 -3.69 -22.35 10.54
C VAL A 254 -2.36 -21.66 10.81
N ARG A 255 -2.38 -20.69 11.71
CA ARG A 255 -1.19 -19.94 12.11
C ARG A 255 -1.08 -19.88 13.65
N THR A 256 0.09 -20.16 14.16
CA THR A 256 0.37 -20.03 15.60
C THR A 256 1.76 -19.43 15.82
N SER A 257 1.88 -18.58 16.84
CA SER A 257 3.15 -18.00 17.31
C SER A 257 3.79 -18.77 18.47
N GLY A 258 3.10 -19.78 19.06
CA GLY A 258 3.67 -20.49 20.21
C GLY A 258 2.96 -21.78 20.61
N ALA A 259 1.64 -21.81 20.65
CA ALA A 259 0.89 -23.01 21.04
C ALA A 259 0.94 -24.08 19.95
N HIS A 260 0.97 -25.37 20.36
CA HIS A 260 0.70 -26.47 19.44
C HIS A 260 -0.78 -26.46 19.04
N VAL A 261 -1.08 -26.42 17.75
CA VAL A 261 -2.44 -26.36 17.21
C VAL A 261 -2.73 -27.60 16.35
N ALA A 262 -3.76 -28.34 16.68
CA ALA A 262 -4.25 -29.46 15.91
C ALA A 262 -5.63 -29.15 15.31
N VAL A 263 -5.78 -29.31 14.00
CA VAL A 263 -7.06 -29.15 13.27
C VAL A 263 -7.44 -30.49 12.66
N LEU A 264 -8.62 -30.99 13.04
CA LEU A 264 -9.09 -32.31 12.62
C LEU A 264 -10.46 -32.22 11.96
N GLY A 265 -10.55 -32.68 10.70
CA GLY A 265 -11.83 -32.87 9.98
C GLY A 265 -12.62 -31.57 9.71
N ALA A 266 -11.95 -30.42 9.69
CA ALA A 266 -12.57 -29.13 9.43
C ALA A 266 -12.20 -28.60 8.04
N SER A 267 -13.03 -27.71 7.47
CA SER A 267 -12.79 -27.15 6.14
C SER A 267 -13.13 -25.67 6.11
N ASP A 268 -12.46 -24.94 5.21
CA ASP A 268 -12.72 -23.54 4.91
C ASP A 268 -12.64 -22.64 6.16
N LEU A 269 -11.65 -22.88 7.01
CA LEU A 269 -11.44 -22.12 8.25
C LEU A 269 -10.18 -21.24 8.19
N ILE A 270 -10.23 -20.21 9.00
CA ILE A 270 -9.10 -19.41 9.47
C ILE A 270 -8.94 -19.68 10.94
N VAL A 271 -7.77 -20.16 11.34
CA VAL A 271 -7.39 -20.41 12.73
C VAL A 271 -6.09 -19.67 13.00
N VAL A 272 -6.15 -18.63 13.84
CA VAL A 272 -4.97 -17.86 14.25
C VAL A 272 -4.86 -17.88 15.76
N VAL A 273 -3.70 -18.30 16.25
CA VAL A 273 -3.43 -18.44 17.68
C VAL A 273 -2.20 -17.60 18.03
N GLU A 274 -2.43 -16.57 18.78
CA GLU A 274 -1.39 -15.72 19.38
C GLU A 274 -1.32 -15.96 20.90
N ASN A 275 -0.35 -15.34 21.57
CA ASN A 275 -0.14 -15.59 23.01
C ASN A 275 -1.35 -15.27 23.88
N ASP A 276 -2.15 -14.29 23.52
CA ASP A 276 -3.27 -13.74 24.30
C ASP A 276 -4.62 -13.81 23.56
N ALA A 277 -4.65 -14.28 22.31
CA ALA A 277 -5.85 -14.30 21.50
C ALA A 277 -5.95 -15.54 20.61
N VAL A 278 -7.17 -16.02 20.39
CA VAL A 278 -7.48 -17.08 19.42
C VAL A 278 -8.60 -16.60 18.52
N LEU A 279 -8.35 -16.58 17.22
CA LEU A 279 -9.36 -16.35 16.19
C LEU A 279 -9.69 -17.68 15.51
N ILE A 280 -10.98 -17.99 15.41
CA ILE A 280 -11.51 -19.04 14.54
C ILE A 280 -12.66 -18.43 13.75
N ALA A 281 -12.55 -18.42 12.43
CA ALA A 281 -13.55 -17.88 11.54
C ALA A 281 -13.75 -18.76 10.31
N ALA A 282 -14.93 -18.74 9.71
CA ALA A 282 -15.13 -19.24 8.38
C ALA A 282 -14.35 -18.36 7.40
N ARG A 283 -13.68 -18.95 6.41
CA ARG A 283 -12.78 -18.22 5.51
C ARG A 283 -13.52 -17.15 4.67
N ASP A 284 -14.75 -17.45 4.26
CA ASP A 284 -15.63 -16.51 3.55
C ASP A 284 -16.12 -15.32 4.41
N ARG A 285 -15.87 -15.36 5.73
CA ARG A 285 -16.18 -14.29 6.68
C ARG A 285 -14.94 -13.53 7.19
N ALA A 286 -13.80 -13.71 6.55
CA ALA A 286 -12.51 -13.11 6.96
C ALA A 286 -12.58 -11.56 7.08
N GLN A 287 -13.34 -10.91 6.22
CA GLN A 287 -13.50 -9.45 6.21
C GLN A 287 -14.28 -8.92 7.44
N GLU A 288 -15.10 -9.75 8.07
CA GLU A 288 -15.89 -9.36 9.27
C GLU A 288 -15.05 -9.32 10.56
N VAL A 289 -13.83 -9.87 10.54
CA VAL A 289 -12.95 -9.94 11.73
C VAL A 289 -12.68 -8.55 12.32
N LYS A 290 -12.58 -7.51 11.51
CA LYS A 290 -12.42 -6.12 11.98
C LYS A 290 -13.53 -5.70 12.94
N GLY A 291 -14.77 -6.06 12.66
CA GLY A 291 -15.93 -5.72 13.50
C GLY A 291 -16.02 -6.49 14.82
N VAL A 292 -15.13 -7.45 15.04
CA VAL A 292 -15.06 -8.23 16.31
C VAL A 292 -13.94 -7.72 17.21
N VAL A 293 -12.94 -7.04 16.64
CA VAL A 293 -11.74 -6.56 17.36
C VAL A 293 -11.89 -5.11 17.83
N ASP A 294 -12.75 -4.32 17.17
CA ASP A 294 -13.13 -2.95 17.57
C ASP A 294 -14.19 -2.97 18.68
#